data_0cad0ac6b703698be3f14c5f64689776
#
_entry.id   0cad0ac6b703698be3f14c5f64689776
#
_cell.length_a   1.000
_cell.length_b   1.000
_cell.length_c   1.000
_cell.angle_alpha   90.00
_cell.angle_beta   90.00
_cell.angle_gamma   90.00
#
_symmetry.space_group_name_H-M   'P 1'
#
loop_
_entity.id
_entity.type
_entity.pdbx_description
1 polymer ?
#
loop_
_entity_poly.entity_id
_entity_poly.type
_entity_poly.pdbx_seq_one_letter_code
_entity_poly.pdbx_strand_id
1 'polypeptide(L)'
;MLALYISLLDTEEQISKFEHIYTKYRGLMFYTAKGVLQDPYLAEDAVHETFLDIKRIIDSIRANNEKELSQFLRVMTHHKSVDMVRRCNRQRKSDAEIENFVLSKSDVNAETIVLDKIDFEKMLLLVQSMNENYKTPLLLKVQGYKVSEIADFLNISPENVKVRLHRARKIILTGLEENGNE
;
A
#
# COMPACT_ATOMS: atom_id res chain seq x y z
N MET A 1 23.65 0.06 -3.03
CA MET A 1 22.24 -0.34 -2.84
C MET A 1 21.64 -0.94 -4.10
N LEU A 2 21.65 -0.25 -5.29
CA LEU A 2 21.07 -0.79 -6.52
C LEU A 2 21.63 -2.18 -6.91
N ALA A 3 22.95 -2.35 -6.87
CA ALA A 3 23.61 -3.63 -7.18
C ALA A 3 23.12 -4.81 -6.31
N LEU A 4 22.74 -4.54 -5.05
CA LEU A 4 22.17 -5.55 -4.16
C LEU A 4 20.79 -6.01 -4.65
N TYR A 5 19.95 -5.10 -5.12
CA TYR A 5 18.62 -5.48 -5.64
C TYR A 5 18.75 -6.24 -6.97
N ILE A 6 19.68 -5.81 -7.84
CA ILE A 6 19.93 -6.46 -9.12
C ILE A 6 20.37 -7.91 -8.92
N SER A 7 21.23 -8.19 -7.93
CA SER A 7 21.66 -9.56 -7.64
C SER A 7 20.56 -10.51 -7.15
N LEU A 8 19.37 -9.95 -6.85
CA LEU A 8 18.18 -10.70 -6.42
C LEU A 8 17.16 -10.92 -7.55
N LEU A 9 17.44 -10.44 -8.76
CA LEU A 9 16.56 -10.54 -9.93
C LEU A 9 17.10 -11.63 -10.87
N ASP A 10 16.18 -12.32 -11.54
CA ASP A 10 16.51 -13.55 -12.27
C ASP A 10 16.67 -13.32 -13.77
N THR A 11 16.08 -12.24 -14.34
CA THR A 11 16.08 -11.97 -15.77
C THR A 11 16.54 -10.56 -16.11
N GLU A 12 17.11 -10.39 -17.32
CA GLU A 12 17.54 -9.07 -17.82
C GLU A 12 16.36 -8.09 -17.92
N GLU A 13 15.16 -8.58 -18.24
CA GLU A 13 13.96 -7.77 -18.32
C GLU A 13 13.56 -7.20 -16.95
N GLN A 14 13.59 -8.05 -15.90
CA GLN A 14 13.36 -7.62 -14.53
C GLN A 14 14.41 -6.59 -14.08
N ILE A 15 15.68 -6.82 -14.41
CA ILE A 15 16.79 -5.91 -14.09
C ILE A 15 16.55 -4.56 -14.73
N SER A 16 16.33 -4.50 -16.03
CA SER A 16 16.11 -3.25 -16.78
C SER A 16 14.92 -2.48 -16.22
N LYS A 17 13.82 -3.16 -15.96
CA LYS A 17 12.60 -2.57 -15.38
C LYS A 17 12.82 -2.04 -13.97
N PHE A 18 13.51 -2.81 -13.13
CA PHE A 18 13.82 -2.40 -11.76
C PHE A 18 14.77 -1.20 -11.73
N GLU A 19 15.81 -1.18 -12.56
CA GLU A 19 16.75 -0.05 -12.71
C GLU A 19 16.03 1.23 -13.12
N HIS A 20 15.09 1.12 -14.07
CA HIS A 20 14.27 2.26 -14.48
C HIS A 20 13.45 2.79 -13.30
N ILE A 21 12.75 1.92 -12.57
CA ILE A 21 11.96 2.30 -11.40
C ILE A 21 12.86 2.93 -10.32
N TYR A 22 13.99 2.31 -10.02
CA TYR A 22 14.90 2.79 -8.99
C TYR A 22 15.46 4.17 -9.32
N THR A 23 16.01 4.33 -10.53
CA THR A 23 16.66 5.58 -10.94
C THR A 23 15.67 6.73 -11.00
N LYS A 24 14.47 6.48 -11.54
CA LYS A 24 13.49 7.52 -11.78
C LYS A 24 12.65 7.89 -10.56
N TYR A 25 12.31 6.91 -9.72
CA TYR A 25 11.29 7.11 -8.68
C TYR A 25 11.81 7.04 -7.25
N ARG A 26 13.08 6.65 -7.00
CA ARG A 26 13.65 6.60 -5.64
C ARG A 26 13.49 7.93 -4.90
N GLY A 27 13.75 9.06 -5.58
CA GLY A 27 13.59 10.40 -4.99
C GLY A 27 12.13 10.70 -4.61
N LEU A 28 11.18 10.36 -5.49
CA LEU A 28 9.75 10.51 -5.22
C LEU A 28 9.31 9.69 -4.01
N MET A 29 9.76 8.43 -3.92
CA MET A 29 9.46 7.53 -2.81
C MET A 29 10.06 8.07 -1.51
N PHE A 30 11.30 8.53 -1.52
CA PHE A 30 11.96 9.13 -0.37
C PHE A 30 11.19 10.34 0.18
N TYR A 31 10.81 11.30 -0.69
CA TYR A 31 10.02 12.46 -0.27
C TYR A 31 8.65 12.06 0.28
N THR A 32 8.02 11.04 -0.31
CA THR A 32 6.75 10.50 0.18
C THR A 32 6.92 9.91 1.58
N ALA A 33 7.93 9.08 1.79
CA ALA A 33 8.23 8.47 3.09
C ALA A 33 8.61 9.53 4.14
N LYS A 34 9.45 10.50 3.78
CA LYS A 34 9.89 11.58 4.65
C LYS A 34 8.72 12.46 5.12
N GLY A 35 7.73 12.69 4.26
CA GLY A 35 6.51 13.42 4.62
C GLY A 35 5.69 12.74 5.73
N VAL A 36 5.76 11.41 5.83
CA VAL A 36 5.06 10.63 6.86
C VAL A 36 5.91 10.43 8.12
N LEU A 37 7.17 10.04 7.94
CA LEU A 37 8.06 9.60 9.03
C LEU A 37 8.80 10.74 9.69
N GLN A 38 9.00 11.87 8.99
CA GLN A 38 9.75 13.06 9.41
C GLN A 38 11.22 12.79 9.81
N ASP A 39 11.66 11.55 9.73
CA ASP A 39 13.02 11.10 10.00
C ASP A 39 13.62 10.57 8.67
N PRO A 40 14.78 11.11 8.24
CA PRO A 40 15.39 10.70 6.97
C PRO A 40 15.90 9.25 6.98
N TYR A 41 16.35 8.72 8.13
CA TYR A 41 16.83 7.34 8.23
C TYR A 41 15.65 6.36 8.12
N LEU A 42 14.57 6.61 8.84
CA LEU A 42 13.34 5.81 8.71
C LEU A 42 12.73 5.94 7.31
N ALA A 43 12.86 7.09 6.65
CA ALA A 43 12.41 7.26 5.28
C ALA A 43 13.22 6.41 4.28
N GLU A 44 14.55 6.34 4.44
CA GLU A 44 15.39 5.44 3.63
C GLU A 44 15.04 3.98 3.88
N ASP A 45 14.78 3.57 5.13
CA ASP A 45 14.35 2.22 5.47
C ASP A 45 12.99 1.87 4.82
N ALA A 46 12.03 2.80 4.86
CA ALA A 46 10.73 2.61 4.21
C ALA A 46 10.87 2.45 2.69
N VAL A 47 11.74 3.23 2.07
CA VAL A 47 12.06 3.13 0.64
C VAL A 47 12.71 1.78 0.34
N HIS A 48 13.66 1.35 1.17
CA HIS A 48 14.32 0.06 1.04
C HIS A 48 13.32 -1.09 1.12
N GLU A 49 12.47 -1.13 2.15
CA GLU A 49 11.41 -2.14 2.29
C GLU A 49 10.44 -2.11 1.09
N THR A 50 10.10 -0.92 0.58
CA THR A 50 9.23 -0.80 -0.60
C THR A 50 9.90 -1.38 -1.85
N PHE A 51 11.20 -1.17 -2.05
CA PHE A 51 11.93 -1.78 -3.18
C PHE A 51 12.00 -3.30 -3.08
N LEU A 52 12.10 -3.87 -1.89
CA LEU A 52 12.02 -5.33 -1.69
C LEU A 52 10.63 -5.87 -2.07
N ASP A 53 9.56 -5.12 -1.77
CA ASP A 53 8.22 -5.50 -2.18
C ASP A 53 8.03 -5.35 -3.70
N ILE A 54 8.54 -4.27 -4.32
CA ILE A 54 8.56 -4.09 -5.79
C ILE A 54 9.27 -5.27 -6.47
N LYS A 55 10.40 -5.74 -5.94
CA LYS A 55 11.11 -6.91 -6.46
C LYS A 55 10.22 -8.15 -6.54
N ARG A 56 9.39 -8.38 -5.51
CA ARG A 56 8.49 -9.54 -5.46
C ARG A 56 7.39 -9.50 -6.51
N ILE A 57 6.99 -8.30 -6.93
CA ILE A 57 5.88 -8.09 -7.87
C ILE A 57 6.34 -7.53 -9.22
N ILE A 58 7.65 -7.51 -9.51
CA ILE A 58 8.22 -6.83 -10.67
C ILE A 58 7.61 -7.30 -12.00
N ASP A 59 7.31 -8.59 -12.11
CA ASP A 59 6.69 -9.17 -13.31
C ASP A 59 5.23 -8.74 -13.49
N SER A 60 4.55 -8.44 -12.38
CA SER A 60 3.15 -8.00 -12.37
C SER A 60 3.00 -6.49 -12.62
N ILE A 61 4.09 -5.72 -12.48
CA ILE A 61 4.06 -4.29 -12.74
C ILE A 61 4.05 -4.07 -14.26
N ARG A 62 2.88 -3.86 -14.86
CA ARG A 62 2.74 -3.46 -16.25
C ARG A 62 2.61 -1.95 -16.33
N ALA A 63 3.73 -1.26 -16.50
CA ALA A 63 3.77 0.20 -16.59
C ALA A 63 3.45 0.65 -18.03
N ASN A 64 2.18 0.67 -18.37
CA ASN A 64 1.75 1.27 -19.64
C ASN A 64 1.72 2.81 -19.57
N ASN A 65 1.78 3.38 -18.36
CA ASN A 65 1.68 4.82 -18.13
C ASN A 65 2.53 5.22 -16.92
N GLU A 66 3.50 6.12 -17.15
CA GLU A 66 4.38 6.65 -16.10
C GLU A 66 3.63 7.33 -14.94
N LYS A 67 2.49 7.97 -15.23
CA LYS A 67 1.67 8.62 -14.21
C LYS A 67 1.06 7.59 -13.26
N GLU A 68 0.55 6.49 -13.77
CA GLU A 68 -0.01 5.39 -12.97
C GLU A 68 1.07 4.73 -12.13
N LEU A 69 2.24 4.46 -12.72
CA LEU A 69 3.37 3.90 -12.00
C LEU A 69 3.83 4.82 -10.86
N SER A 70 3.96 6.12 -11.11
CA SER A 70 4.35 7.08 -10.07
C SER A 70 3.34 7.12 -8.92
N GLN A 71 2.04 7.09 -9.23
CA GLN A 71 0.97 7.05 -8.23
C GLN A 71 0.99 5.76 -7.43
N PHE A 72 1.16 4.62 -8.09
CA PHE A 72 1.29 3.32 -7.45
C PHE A 72 2.47 3.28 -6.46
N LEU A 73 3.65 3.74 -6.88
CA LEU A 73 4.84 3.79 -6.04
C LEU A 73 4.67 4.73 -4.84
N ARG A 74 4.00 5.87 -5.03
CA ARG A 74 3.63 6.76 -3.91
C ARG A 74 2.75 6.05 -2.89
N VAL A 75 1.69 5.39 -3.35
CA VAL A 75 0.75 4.67 -2.46
C VAL A 75 1.47 3.55 -1.70
N MET A 76 2.28 2.73 -2.38
CA MET A 76 3.07 1.69 -1.74
C MET A 76 3.98 2.25 -0.65
N THR A 77 4.75 3.29 -0.99
CA THR A 77 5.70 3.91 -0.06
C THR A 77 5.00 4.56 1.12
N HIS A 78 3.90 5.28 0.88
CA HIS A 78 3.10 5.89 1.94
C HIS A 78 2.56 4.83 2.90
N HIS A 79 1.99 3.74 2.38
CA HIS A 79 1.48 2.65 3.19
C HIS A 79 2.58 2.01 4.06
N LYS A 80 3.74 1.72 3.46
CA LYS A 80 4.90 1.21 4.17
C LYS A 80 5.36 2.16 5.29
N SER A 81 5.39 3.46 5.02
CA SER A 81 5.77 4.48 6.00
C SER A 81 4.78 4.55 7.18
N VAL A 82 3.48 4.49 6.92
CA VAL A 82 2.43 4.45 7.96
C VAL A 82 2.58 3.19 8.82
N ASP A 83 2.86 2.03 8.22
CA ASP A 83 3.06 0.79 8.96
C ASP A 83 4.31 0.85 9.85
N MET A 84 5.38 1.51 9.40
CA MET A 84 6.57 1.77 10.21
C MET A 84 6.25 2.66 11.42
N VAL A 85 5.51 3.77 11.24
CA VAL A 85 5.05 4.61 12.36
C VAL A 85 4.26 3.77 13.37
N ARG A 86 3.35 2.92 12.89
CA ARG A 86 2.54 2.05 13.76
C ARG A 86 3.40 1.02 14.51
N ARG A 87 4.45 0.48 13.87
CA ARG A 87 5.42 -0.43 14.52
C ARG A 87 6.21 0.30 15.59
N CYS A 88 6.78 1.46 15.30
CA CYS A 88 7.52 2.28 16.25
C CYS A 88 6.65 2.69 17.46
N ASN A 89 5.41 3.08 17.22
CA ASN A 89 4.49 3.46 18.30
C ASN A 89 4.10 2.26 19.17
N ARG A 90 3.97 1.06 18.60
CA ARG A 90 3.73 -0.17 19.37
C ARG A 90 4.94 -0.54 20.22
N GLN A 91 6.15 -0.45 19.69
CA GLN A 91 7.38 -0.69 20.47
C GLN A 91 7.53 0.31 21.60
N ARG A 92 7.36 1.62 21.34
CA ARG A 92 7.40 2.64 22.41
C ARG A 92 6.35 2.42 23.50
N LYS A 93 5.17 1.93 23.15
CA LYS A 93 4.13 1.54 24.12
C LYS A 93 4.52 0.28 24.87
N SER A 94 5.09 -0.72 24.23
CA SER A 94 5.61 -1.93 24.87
C SER A 94 6.73 -1.62 25.87
N ASP A 95 7.62 -0.69 25.51
CA ASP A 95 8.71 -0.25 26.40
C ASP A 95 8.20 0.64 27.56
N ALA A 96 7.04 1.32 27.39
CA ALA A 96 6.39 2.13 28.43
C ALA A 96 5.33 1.37 29.24
N GLU A 97 4.86 0.21 28.78
CA GLU A 97 3.78 -0.60 29.35
C GLU A 97 4.29 -1.91 29.97
N ILE A 98 5.43 -1.87 30.68
CA ILE A 98 5.64 -2.82 31.80
C ILE A 98 4.69 -2.47 32.97
N GLU A 99 3.98 -1.37 32.87
CA GLU A 99 3.04 -0.88 33.93
C GLU A 99 1.69 -0.41 33.37
N ASN A 100 0.96 -1.20 32.64
CA ASN A 100 -0.51 -1.18 32.61
C ASN A 100 -1.06 -1.92 31.39
N PHE A 101 -1.38 -3.18 31.65
CA PHE A 101 -2.18 -4.02 30.76
C PHE A 101 -3.65 -3.56 30.81
N VAL A 102 -4.14 -2.85 29.82
CA VAL A 102 -5.56 -2.88 29.39
C VAL A 102 -5.69 -2.52 27.91
N LEU A 103 -6.04 -3.53 27.15
CA LEU A 103 -6.89 -3.61 25.96
C LEU A 103 -7.27 -2.30 25.21
N SER A 104 -6.80 -2.17 23.97
CA SER A 104 -7.75 -1.94 22.89
C SER A 104 -7.32 -2.76 21.66
N LYS A 105 -8.00 -3.88 21.45
CA LYS A 105 -8.07 -4.57 20.19
C LYS A 105 -8.60 -3.59 19.16
N SER A 106 -7.74 -2.97 18.36
CA SER A 106 -8.16 -2.52 17.05
C SER A 106 -8.15 -3.75 16.16
N ASP A 107 -9.36 -4.26 15.89
CA ASP A 107 -9.61 -5.28 14.89
C ASP A 107 -9.10 -4.84 13.54
N VAL A 108 -7.86 -5.16 13.27
CA VAL A 108 -7.38 -5.39 11.93
C VAL A 108 -7.18 -6.89 11.86
N ASN A 109 -8.26 -7.63 11.58
CA ASN A 109 -8.13 -8.89 10.90
C ASN A 109 -7.41 -8.57 9.59
N ALA A 110 -6.08 -8.66 9.65
CA ALA A 110 -5.27 -8.91 8.50
C ALA A 110 -5.58 -10.36 8.07
N GLU A 111 -6.76 -10.56 7.50
CA GLU A 111 -6.87 -11.58 6.48
C GLU A 111 -5.89 -11.16 5.41
N THR A 112 -4.70 -11.72 5.52
CA THR A 112 -3.71 -11.75 4.45
C THR A 112 -4.44 -12.37 3.27
N ILE A 113 -5.00 -11.51 2.41
CA ILE A 113 -5.37 -11.93 1.06
C ILE A 113 -4.05 -12.34 0.45
N VAL A 114 -3.82 -13.62 0.36
CA VAL A 114 -2.79 -14.23 -0.48
C VAL A 114 -3.20 -13.84 -1.90
N LEU A 115 -2.65 -12.71 -2.35
CA LEU A 115 -2.78 -12.23 -3.71
C LEU A 115 -1.87 -13.07 -4.61
N ASP A 116 -2.17 -14.38 -4.70
CA ASP A 116 -1.63 -15.21 -5.74
C ASP A 116 -2.25 -14.77 -7.07
N LYS A 117 -1.46 -14.05 -7.86
CA LYS A 117 -1.72 -13.72 -9.27
C LYS A 117 -3.00 -12.93 -9.56
N ILE A 118 -3.37 -11.96 -8.74
CA ILE A 118 -4.37 -10.98 -9.14
C ILE A 118 -3.76 -10.13 -10.26
N ASP A 119 -4.42 -10.16 -11.40
CA ASP A 119 -4.10 -9.27 -12.51
C ASP A 119 -4.30 -7.82 -12.05
N PHE A 120 -3.18 -7.18 -11.71
CA PHE A 120 -3.18 -5.82 -11.14
C PHE A 120 -3.86 -4.81 -12.07
N GLU A 121 -3.78 -5.01 -13.39
CA GLU A 121 -4.48 -4.17 -14.35
C GLU A 121 -5.99 -4.29 -14.21
N LYS A 122 -6.50 -5.51 -14.05
CA LYS A 122 -7.94 -5.74 -13.83
C LYS A 122 -8.40 -5.08 -12.54
N MET A 123 -7.64 -5.21 -11.47
CA MET A 123 -7.93 -4.54 -10.21
C MET A 123 -7.96 -3.00 -10.38
N LEU A 124 -7.01 -2.42 -11.11
CA LEU A 124 -6.99 -0.98 -11.38
C LEU A 124 -8.20 -0.53 -12.19
N LEU A 125 -8.58 -1.28 -13.22
CA LEU A 125 -9.77 -0.99 -14.02
C LEU A 125 -11.03 -1.06 -13.17
N LEU A 126 -11.18 -2.06 -12.32
CA LEU A 126 -12.31 -2.19 -11.40
C LEU A 126 -12.37 -1.01 -10.42
N VAL A 127 -11.23 -0.60 -9.86
CA VAL A 127 -11.17 0.58 -8.98
C VAL A 127 -11.49 1.86 -9.75
N GLN A 128 -11.02 2.01 -10.99
CA GLN A 128 -11.30 3.20 -11.81
C GLN A 128 -12.79 3.30 -12.19
N SER A 129 -13.43 2.18 -12.52
CA SER A 129 -14.85 2.12 -12.86
C SER A 129 -15.79 2.21 -11.66
N MET A 130 -15.24 2.07 -10.44
CA MET A 130 -16.02 2.06 -9.21
C MET A 130 -16.67 3.43 -8.95
N ASN A 131 -17.91 3.40 -8.43
CA ASN A 131 -18.58 4.62 -7.97
C ASN A 131 -17.76 5.36 -6.91
N GLU A 132 -17.68 6.69 -7.01
CA GLU A 132 -16.88 7.53 -6.11
C GLU A 132 -17.22 7.35 -4.62
N ASN A 133 -18.48 7.02 -4.29
CA ASN A 133 -18.87 6.71 -2.91
C ASN A 133 -18.14 5.52 -2.30
N TYR A 134 -17.63 4.60 -3.10
CA TYR A 134 -16.86 3.43 -2.67
C TYR A 134 -15.37 3.60 -2.94
N LYS A 135 -15.03 4.21 -4.07
CA LYS A 135 -13.66 4.46 -4.52
C LYS A 135 -12.90 5.38 -3.59
N THR A 136 -13.48 6.54 -3.23
CA THR A 136 -12.80 7.51 -2.37
C THR A 136 -12.46 6.95 -0.98
N PRO A 137 -13.40 6.31 -0.22
CA PRO A 137 -13.03 5.66 1.04
C PRO A 137 -11.99 4.57 0.88
N LEU A 138 -12.05 3.80 -0.22
CA LEU A 138 -11.08 2.75 -0.50
C LEU A 138 -9.68 3.32 -0.72
N LEU A 139 -9.55 4.37 -1.54
CA LEU A 139 -8.27 5.02 -1.81
C LEU A 139 -7.67 5.65 -0.55
N LEU A 140 -8.48 6.33 0.27
CA LEU A 140 -8.05 6.86 1.56
C LEU A 140 -7.61 5.74 2.51
N LYS A 141 -8.31 4.60 2.53
CA LYS A 141 -7.93 3.45 3.33
C LYS A 141 -6.61 2.83 2.88
N VAL A 142 -6.39 2.71 1.57
CA VAL A 142 -5.12 2.26 0.97
C VAL A 142 -3.98 3.22 1.29
N GLN A 143 -4.26 4.51 1.35
CA GLN A 143 -3.30 5.54 1.80
C GLN A 143 -3.00 5.50 3.30
N GLY A 144 -3.62 4.58 4.06
CA GLY A 144 -3.34 4.34 5.46
C GLY A 144 -4.21 5.13 6.44
N TYR A 145 -5.19 5.90 5.98
CA TYR A 145 -6.10 6.62 6.88
C TYR A 145 -6.94 5.67 7.73
N LYS A 146 -7.18 6.05 8.99
CA LYS A 146 -8.08 5.33 9.89
C LYS A 146 -9.53 5.56 9.46
N VAL A 147 -10.41 4.64 9.85
CA VAL A 147 -11.85 4.77 9.55
C VAL A 147 -12.45 6.06 10.12
N SER A 148 -12.01 6.49 11.32
CA SER A 148 -12.43 7.77 11.92
C SER A 148 -11.99 8.97 11.08
N GLU A 149 -10.74 8.99 10.62
CA GLU A 149 -10.20 10.07 9.78
C GLU A 149 -10.90 10.16 8.42
N ILE A 150 -11.23 8.99 7.84
CA ILE A 150 -12.02 8.92 6.59
C ILE A 150 -13.45 9.42 6.82
N ALA A 151 -14.05 9.09 7.96
CA ALA A 151 -15.37 9.53 8.36
C ALA A 151 -15.44 11.06 8.48
N ASP A 152 -14.45 11.64 9.18
CA ASP A 152 -14.32 13.09 9.34
C ASP A 152 -14.10 13.80 7.98
N PHE A 153 -13.19 13.26 7.15
CA PHE A 153 -12.87 13.81 5.84
C PHE A 153 -14.08 13.82 4.89
N LEU A 154 -14.88 12.74 4.92
CA LEU A 154 -16.05 12.59 4.04
C LEU A 154 -17.36 13.10 4.67
N ASN A 155 -17.32 13.58 5.90
CA ASN A 155 -18.47 14.02 6.70
C ASN A 155 -19.60 12.96 6.75
N ILE A 156 -19.21 11.71 7.07
CA ILE A 156 -20.11 10.55 7.24
C ILE A 156 -19.76 9.79 8.51
N SER A 157 -20.66 8.91 8.98
CA SER A 157 -20.36 8.11 10.17
C SER A 157 -19.28 7.04 9.90
N PRO A 158 -18.49 6.64 10.93
CA PRO A 158 -17.52 5.55 10.82
C PRO A 158 -18.14 4.24 10.34
N GLU A 159 -19.38 3.96 10.73
CA GLU A 159 -20.15 2.79 10.31
C GLU A 159 -20.41 2.84 8.80
N ASN A 160 -20.76 4.03 8.28
CA ASN A 160 -20.98 4.23 6.85
C ASN A 160 -19.67 4.02 6.07
N VAL A 161 -18.53 4.48 6.60
CA VAL A 161 -17.20 4.20 6.01
C VAL A 161 -16.95 2.69 5.94
N LYS A 162 -17.20 1.94 7.02
CA LYS A 162 -17.03 0.47 7.05
C LYS A 162 -17.89 -0.21 5.99
N VAL A 163 -19.17 0.19 5.88
CA VAL A 163 -20.09 -0.35 4.87
C VAL A 163 -19.59 -0.06 3.45
N ARG A 164 -19.13 1.16 3.18
CA ARG A 164 -18.60 1.54 1.86
C ARG A 164 -17.32 0.75 1.52
N LEU A 165 -16.41 0.57 2.47
CA LEU A 165 -15.21 -0.24 2.31
C LEU A 165 -15.53 -1.72 2.07
N HIS A 166 -16.52 -2.26 2.79
CA HIS A 166 -16.97 -3.64 2.57
C HIS A 166 -17.55 -3.83 1.16
N ARG A 167 -18.39 -2.90 0.70
CA ARG A 167 -18.95 -2.93 -0.67
C ARG A 167 -17.86 -2.77 -1.73
N ALA A 168 -16.90 -1.87 -1.52
CA ALA A 168 -15.76 -1.71 -2.42
C ALA A 168 -14.96 -3.03 -2.58
N ARG A 169 -14.67 -3.71 -1.47
CA ARG A 169 -14.00 -5.02 -1.49
C ARG A 169 -14.82 -6.07 -2.25
N LYS A 170 -16.12 -6.12 -2.00
CA LYS A 170 -17.01 -7.07 -2.69
C LYS A 170 -16.99 -6.86 -4.20
N ILE A 171 -17.05 -5.62 -4.67
CA ILE A 171 -16.98 -5.28 -6.10
C ILE A 171 -15.67 -5.79 -6.72
N ILE A 172 -14.54 -5.58 -6.04
CA ILE A 172 -13.23 -6.04 -6.52
C ILE A 172 -13.20 -7.58 -6.59
N LEU A 173 -13.61 -8.26 -5.52
CA LEU A 173 -13.60 -9.71 -5.46
C LEU A 173 -14.49 -10.34 -6.55
N THR A 174 -15.75 -9.87 -6.68
CA THR A 174 -16.67 -10.36 -7.71
C THR A 174 -16.14 -10.08 -9.12
N GLY A 175 -15.61 -8.89 -9.37
CA GLY A 175 -15.09 -8.56 -10.71
C GLY A 175 -13.80 -9.31 -11.07
N LEU A 176 -13.04 -9.78 -10.09
CA LEU A 176 -11.89 -10.66 -10.32
C LEU A 176 -12.31 -12.12 -10.56
N GLU A 177 -13.34 -12.61 -9.86
CA GLU A 177 -13.88 -13.97 -10.03
C GLU A 177 -14.58 -14.15 -11.38
N GLU A 178 -15.36 -13.18 -11.83
CA GLU A 178 -16.08 -13.23 -13.12
C GLU A 178 -15.14 -13.29 -14.32
N ASN A 179 -13.95 -12.69 -14.23
CA ASN A 179 -12.94 -12.69 -15.28
C ASN A 179 -11.89 -13.83 -15.16
N GLY A 180 -11.98 -14.66 -14.13
CA GLY A 180 -11.11 -15.83 -13.93
C GLY A 180 -11.64 -17.11 -14.61
N ASN A 181 -12.85 -17.09 -15.18
CA ASN A 181 -13.51 -18.23 -15.81
C ASN A 181 -13.52 -18.15 -17.36
N GLU A 182 -12.78 -17.24 -17.97
CA GLU A 182 -12.48 -17.24 -19.40
C GLU A 182 -11.01 -17.65 -19.63
#